data_8d0a7ffde0718056738b399b77143d6b
#
_entry.id   8d0a7ffde0718056738b399b77143d6b
#
_cell.length_a   1.000
_cell.length_b   1.000
_cell.length_c   1.000
_cell.angle_alpha   90.00
_cell.angle_beta   90.00
_cell.angle_gamma   90.00
#
_symmetry.space_group_name_H-M   'P 1'
#
loop_
_entity.id
_entity.type
_entity.pdbx_description
1 polymer ?
#
loop_
_entity_poly.entity_id
_entity_poly.type
_entity_poly.pdbx_seq_one_letter_code
_entity_poly.pdbx_strand_id
1 'polypeptide(L)'
;MKRFLMMMALIGLVGNWNSTLTAQLVSPDSLYLNEDLPEINIVAVKPLIKAEADKTTYSIAEDPDSRTYTLLEMLRKVPLVTVDGEDNVKVNGQSSFKIYMNGRPSNMFSNNPKEVLRSIPASMIKKVEVITDPGARYDAEGVSGILNIVTKGAEFEGYNASINTTVMNLFKSVGGFATLKYGRL
;
A
#
# COMPACT_ATOMS: atom_id res chain seq x y z
N MET A 1 68.36 8.26 -73.71
CA MET A 1 67.17 8.72 -73.05
C MET A 1 66.83 7.93 -71.77
N LYS A 2 67.53 6.91 -71.34
CA LYS A 2 67.26 6.13 -70.08
C LYS A 2 68.04 6.63 -68.86
N ARG A 3 68.97 7.60 -68.97
CA ARG A 3 69.78 8.11 -67.85
C ARG A 3 69.23 9.40 -67.23
N PHE A 4 68.27 10.05 -67.88
CA PHE A 4 67.68 11.31 -67.38
C PHE A 4 66.48 11.08 -66.52
N LEU A 5 65.82 9.94 -66.61
CA LEU A 5 64.65 9.57 -65.81
C LEU A 5 65.03 9.09 -64.40
N MET A 6 66.25 8.69 -64.18
CA MET A 6 66.73 8.15 -62.90
C MET A 6 67.17 9.21 -61.89
N MET A 7 67.36 10.46 -62.37
CA MET A 7 67.85 11.56 -61.53
C MET A 7 66.71 12.41 -60.94
N MET A 8 65.50 12.27 -61.49
CA MET A 8 64.33 12.97 -60.97
C MET A 8 63.59 12.20 -59.81
N ALA A 9 63.96 10.93 -59.63
CA ALA A 9 63.35 10.13 -58.56
C ALA A 9 63.99 10.30 -57.18
N LEU A 10 65.10 11.06 -57.07
CA LEU A 10 65.87 11.15 -55.83
C LEU A 10 65.68 12.49 -55.09
N ILE A 11 64.87 13.43 -55.63
CA ILE A 11 64.58 14.72 -54.98
C ILE A 11 63.25 14.76 -54.25
N GLY A 12 62.42 13.72 -54.41
CA GLY A 12 61.11 13.63 -53.75
C GLY A 12 61.12 13.10 -52.33
N LEU A 13 62.22 12.78 -51.70
CA LEU A 13 62.31 12.03 -50.44
C LEU A 13 62.85 12.83 -49.24
N VAL A 14 62.97 14.15 -49.35
CA VAL A 14 63.43 14.99 -48.24
C VAL A 14 62.46 16.16 -48.05
N GLY A 15 61.30 15.87 -47.57
CA GLY A 15 60.36 16.94 -47.28
C GLY A 15 59.06 16.43 -46.69
N ASN A 16 59.03 16.24 -45.45
CA ASN A 16 57.98 16.60 -44.49
C ASN A 16 58.05 15.73 -43.26
N TRP A 17 58.98 15.98 -42.40
CA TRP A 17 58.84 15.58 -40.99
C TRP A 17 58.33 16.80 -40.22
N ASN A 18 57.08 17.14 -40.44
CA ASN A 18 56.29 17.89 -39.48
C ASN A 18 55.35 16.90 -38.71
N SER A 19 55.97 16.17 -37.81
CA SER A 19 55.19 15.49 -36.75
C SER A 19 54.75 16.55 -35.75
N THR A 20 53.58 17.14 -35.98
CA THR A 20 52.88 17.85 -34.94
C THR A 20 52.45 16.80 -33.91
N LEU A 21 53.19 16.73 -32.79
CA LEU A 21 52.70 16.08 -31.58
C LEU A 21 51.49 16.89 -31.09
N THR A 22 50.32 16.52 -31.52
CA THR A 22 49.11 16.93 -30.83
C THR A 22 49.07 16.13 -29.52
N ALA A 23 49.51 16.77 -28.44
CA ALA A 23 49.19 16.27 -27.11
C ALA A 23 47.69 16.35 -26.98
N GLN A 24 47.04 15.19 -27.13
CA GLN A 24 45.64 15.03 -26.82
C GLN A 24 45.54 15.14 -25.28
N LEU A 25 45.15 16.34 -24.82
CA LEU A 25 44.71 16.53 -23.45
C LEU A 25 43.48 15.63 -23.28
N VAL A 26 43.70 14.46 -22.73
CA VAL A 26 42.63 13.63 -22.24
C VAL A 26 41.98 14.43 -21.12
N SER A 27 40.82 15.00 -21.42
CA SER A 27 40.02 15.67 -20.43
C SER A 27 39.74 14.68 -19.29
N PRO A 28 40.01 15.01 -18.02
CA PRO A 28 39.73 14.13 -16.90
C PRO A 28 38.25 13.82 -16.73
N ASP A 29 37.37 14.51 -17.45
CA ASP A 29 35.91 14.31 -17.42
C ASP A 29 35.39 13.09 -18.21
N SER A 30 36.25 12.44 -19.01
CA SER A 30 35.83 11.24 -19.77
C SER A 30 35.99 9.93 -18.99
N LEU A 31 36.38 9.99 -17.73
CA LEU A 31 36.45 8.82 -16.83
C LEU A 31 35.20 8.63 -15.95
N TYR A 32 34.17 9.43 -16.13
CA TYR A 32 32.87 9.03 -15.63
C TYR A 32 32.36 7.90 -16.53
N LEU A 33 32.71 6.69 -16.15
CA LEU A 33 31.97 5.51 -16.55
C LEU A 33 30.52 5.85 -16.28
N ASN A 34 29.70 5.93 -17.32
CA ASN A 34 28.27 5.84 -17.18
C ASN A 34 27.99 4.42 -16.66
N GLU A 35 28.27 4.20 -15.38
CA GLU A 35 27.68 3.12 -14.66
C GLU A 35 26.22 3.54 -14.55
N ASP A 36 25.38 2.96 -15.40
CA ASP A 36 23.94 3.04 -15.27
C ASP A 36 23.61 2.51 -13.87
N LEU A 37 23.61 3.43 -12.90
CA LEU A 37 23.15 3.12 -11.56
C LEU A 37 21.73 2.62 -11.71
N PRO A 38 21.41 1.40 -11.27
CA PRO A 38 20.04 0.90 -11.35
C PRO A 38 19.16 1.93 -10.65
N GLU A 39 18.18 2.44 -11.37
CA GLU A 39 17.19 3.37 -10.85
C GLU A 39 16.55 2.70 -9.62
N ILE A 40 16.95 3.15 -8.43
CA ILE A 40 16.35 2.65 -7.19
C ILE A 40 14.95 3.23 -7.13
N ASN A 41 14.00 2.45 -7.59
CA ASN A 41 12.58 2.77 -7.49
C ASN A 41 12.19 2.69 -6.01
N ILE A 42 12.32 3.78 -5.28
CA ILE A 42 11.89 3.88 -3.88
C ILE A 42 10.38 3.91 -3.90
N VAL A 43 9.76 2.73 -3.88
CA VAL A 43 8.33 2.62 -3.62
C VAL A 43 8.12 3.02 -2.16
N ALA A 44 7.61 4.22 -1.93
CA ALA A 44 7.24 4.66 -0.60
C ALA A 44 6.14 3.73 -0.06
N VAL A 45 6.51 2.86 0.87
CA VAL A 45 5.55 2.00 1.56
C VAL A 45 4.69 2.91 2.44
N LYS A 46 3.41 2.99 2.16
CA LYS A 46 2.47 3.73 3.00
C LYS A 46 2.44 3.11 4.39
N PRO A 47 2.55 3.90 5.45
CA PRO A 47 2.51 3.37 6.80
C PRO A 47 1.14 2.74 7.07
N LEU A 48 1.13 1.53 7.66
CA LEU A 48 -0.09 0.83 8.05
C LEU A 48 -0.83 1.56 9.17
N ILE A 49 -0.08 2.23 10.06
CA ILE A 49 -0.62 2.93 11.23
C ILE A 49 -0.35 4.41 11.10
N LYS A 50 -1.39 5.21 11.32
CA LYS A 50 -1.30 6.67 11.44
C LYS A 50 -1.96 7.08 12.75
N ALA A 51 -1.17 7.62 13.67
CA ALA A 51 -1.67 8.18 14.93
C ALA A 51 -1.90 9.69 14.77
N GLU A 52 -3.08 10.14 15.14
CA GLU A 52 -3.49 11.53 15.24
C GLU A 52 -3.89 11.82 16.71
N ALA A 53 -4.12 13.07 17.07
CA ALA A 53 -4.41 13.44 18.45
C ALA A 53 -5.73 12.84 18.98
N ASP A 54 -6.75 12.72 18.12
CA ASP A 54 -8.10 12.28 18.43
C ASP A 54 -8.38 10.85 18.02
N LYS A 55 -7.57 10.28 17.12
CA LYS A 55 -7.79 8.93 16.55
C LYS A 55 -6.52 8.24 16.10
N THR A 56 -6.58 6.94 16.09
CA THR A 56 -5.57 6.08 15.46
C THR A 56 -6.18 5.37 14.26
N THR A 57 -5.56 5.47 13.12
CA THR A 57 -6.00 4.84 11.86
C THR A 57 -5.11 3.66 11.50
N TYR A 58 -5.72 2.52 11.20
CA TYR A 58 -5.05 1.34 10.65
C TYR A 58 -5.52 1.10 9.21
N SER A 59 -4.59 1.09 8.26
CA SER A 59 -4.86 0.91 6.84
C SER A 59 -4.93 -0.57 6.47
N ILE A 60 -6.12 -1.18 6.57
CA ILE A 60 -6.33 -2.60 6.24
C ILE A 60 -6.05 -2.87 4.76
N ALA A 61 -6.39 -1.93 3.88
CA ALA A 61 -6.20 -2.10 2.44
C ALA A 61 -4.73 -2.29 2.02
N GLU A 62 -3.80 -1.76 2.81
CA GLU A 62 -2.35 -1.85 2.57
C GLU A 62 -1.72 -3.07 3.26
N ASP A 63 -2.44 -3.75 4.16
CA ASP A 63 -1.97 -4.96 4.83
C ASP A 63 -2.18 -6.19 3.93
N PRO A 64 -1.14 -6.97 3.60
CA PRO A 64 -1.24 -8.19 2.79
C PRO A 64 -2.24 -9.22 3.32
N ASP A 65 -2.36 -9.34 4.64
CA ASP A 65 -3.24 -10.30 5.30
C ASP A 65 -4.73 -9.98 5.11
N SER A 66 -5.05 -8.73 4.70
CA SER A 66 -6.44 -8.33 4.40
C SER A 66 -7.12 -9.16 3.32
N ARG A 67 -6.34 -9.88 2.51
CA ARG A 67 -6.87 -10.75 1.46
C ARG A 67 -7.44 -12.06 1.97
N THR A 68 -6.95 -12.52 3.12
CA THR A 68 -7.23 -13.86 3.65
C THR A 68 -8.05 -13.80 4.94
N TYR A 69 -7.85 -12.75 5.74
CA TYR A 69 -8.45 -12.61 7.06
C TYR A 69 -9.84 -11.99 7.03
N THR A 70 -10.61 -12.29 8.08
CA THR A 70 -11.84 -11.59 8.41
C THR A 70 -11.53 -10.25 9.07
N LEU A 71 -12.53 -9.37 9.15
CA LEU A 71 -12.37 -8.10 9.84
C LEU A 71 -12.03 -8.31 11.32
N LEU A 72 -12.63 -9.29 11.98
CA LEU A 72 -12.37 -9.61 13.38
C LEU A 72 -10.90 -9.99 13.62
N GLU A 73 -10.32 -10.81 12.74
CA GLU A 73 -8.91 -11.20 12.81
C GLU A 73 -7.98 -10.00 12.58
N MET A 74 -8.33 -9.13 11.65
CA MET A 74 -7.56 -7.90 11.40
C MET A 74 -7.61 -6.93 12.58
N LEU A 75 -8.72 -6.88 13.34
CA LEU A 75 -8.83 -6.05 14.53
C LEU A 75 -7.77 -6.39 15.60
N ARG A 76 -7.24 -7.60 15.62
CA ARG A 76 -6.13 -8.00 16.53
C ARG A 76 -4.83 -7.27 16.24
N LYS A 77 -4.68 -6.73 15.03
CA LYS A 77 -3.51 -5.93 14.61
C LYS A 77 -3.70 -4.43 14.81
N VAL A 78 -4.94 -4.00 15.04
CA VAL A 78 -5.27 -2.58 15.19
C VAL A 78 -4.82 -2.07 16.56
N PRO A 79 -4.02 -1.02 16.65
CA PRO A 79 -3.65 -0.43 17.92
C PRO A 79 -4.87 0.00 18.72
N LEU A 80 -4.79 -0.07 20.07
CA LEU A 80 -5.85 0.26 21.00
C LEU A 80 -7.09 -0.67 20.93
N VAL A 81 -7.08 -1.69 20.07
CA VAL A 81 -8.11 -2.73 20.02
C VAL A 81 -7.53 -4.03 20.56
N THR A 82 -8.28 -4.69 21.42
CA THR A 82 -7.95 -6.01 21.94
C THR A 82 -9.09 -6.96 21.64
N VAL A 83 -8.78 -8.12 21.10
CA VAL A 83 -9.75 -9.20 20.86
C VAL A 83 -9.32 -10.38 21.71
N ASP A 84 -10.17 -10.78 22.65
CA ASP A 84 -9.89 -11.90 23.56
C ASP A 84 -10.08 -13.27 22.89
N GLY A 85 -9.84 -14.35 23.65
CA GLY A 85 -9.99 -15.72 23.15
C GLY A 85 -11.43 -16.13 22.82
N GLU A 86 -12.43 -15.39 23.32
CA GLU A 86 -13.86 -15.59 23.06
C GLU A 86 -14.37 -14.65 21.95
N ASP A 87 -13.47 -13.95 21.26
CA ASP A 87 -13.75 -12.97 20.20
C ASP A 87 -14.50 -11.71 20.69
N ASN A 88 -14.40 -11.39 21.99
CA ASN A 88 -14.92 -10.12 22.47
C ASN A 88 -13.93 -9.01 22.17
N VAL A 89 -14.44 -7.95 21.61
CA VAL A 89 -13.64 -6.77 21.24
C VAL A 89 -13.67 -5.76 22.36
N LYS A 90 -12.50 -5.20 22.68
CA LYS A 90 -12.33 -4.07 23.60
C LYS A 90 -11.59 -2.94 22.88
N VAL A 91 -12.04 -1.74 23.09
CA VAL A 91 -11.41 -0.53 22.55
C VAL A 91 -10.85 0.28 23.71
N ASN A 92 -9.57 0.62 23.65
CA ASN A 92 -8.84 1.29 24.71
C ASN A 92 -8.98 0.60 26.08
N GLY A 93 -9.00 -0.75 26.08
CA GLY A 93 -9.18 -1.59 27.26
C GLY A 93 -10.61 -1.69 27.80
N GLN A 94 -11.58 -1.04 27.16
CA GLN A 94 -12.96 -0.94 27.59
C GLN A 94 -13.90 -1.71 26.66
N SER A 95 -14.94 -2.32 27.21
CA SER A 95 -15.98 -3.01 26.44
C SER A 95 -17.13 -2.08 26.02
N SER A 96 -17.23 -0.88 26.61
CA SER A 96 -18.25 0.12 26.25
C SER A 96 -17.73 1.00 25.10
N PHE A 97 -17.98 0.62 23.87
CA PHE A 97 -17.65 1.40 22.67
C PHE A 97 -18.78 1.30 21.65
N LYS A 98 -18.85 2.24 20.72
CA LYS A 98 -19.78 2.19 19.59
C LYS A 98 -19.06 1.82 18.30
N ILE A 99 -19.71 1.02 17.45
CA ILE A 99 -19.20 0.70 16.12
C ILE A 99 -19.91 1.57 15.08
N TYR A 100 -19.09 2.28 14.31
CA TYR A 100 -19.55 3.09 13.19
C TYR A 100 -19.12 2.44 11.88
N MET A 101 -19.92 2.64 10.84
CA MET A 101 -19.58 2.25 9.49
C MET A 101 -19.62 3.49 8.60
N ASN A 102 -18.49 3.81 7.97
CA ASN A 102 -18.34 4.99 7.12
C ASN A 102 -18.75 6.30 7.81
N GLY A 103 -18.41 6.44 9.10
CA GLY A 103 -18.69 7.62 9.91
C GLY A 103 -20.12 7.74 10.43
N ARG A 104 -20.96 6.69 10.27
CA ARG A 104 -22.32 6.67 10.77
C ARG A 104 -22.53 5.53 11.77
N PRO A 105 -23.32 5.73 12.83
CA PRO A 105 -23.66 4.64 13.75
C PRO A 105 -24.36 3.52 12.99
N SER A 106 -23.99 2.28 13.29
CA SER A 106 -24.54 1.13 12.60
C SER A 106 -25.21 0.17 13.58
N ASN A 107 -26.50 -0.03 13.41
CA ASN A 107 -27.29 -0.97 14.22
C ASN A 107 -26.98 -2.44 13.92
N MET A 108 -26.24 -2.72 12.84
CA MET A 108 -25.84 -4.07 12.46
C MET A 108 -25.03 -4.76 13.57
N PHE A 109 -24.27 -3.97 14.33
CA PHE A 109 -23.39 -4.48 15.40
C PHE A 109 -24.06 -4.49 16.79
N SER A 110 -25.33 -4.08 16.92
CA SER A 110 -25.96 -3.90 18.23
C SER A 110 -26.24 -5.20 18.96
N ASN A 111 -26.65 -6.24 18.23
CA ASN A 111 -27.10 -7.52 18.85
C ASN A 111 -25.95 -8.52 18.95
N ASN A 112 -25.11 -8.64 17.95
CA ASN A 112 -24.05 -9.66 17.89
C ASN A 112 -22.84 -9.16 17.14
N PRO A 113 -22.07 -8.21 17.71
CA PRO A 113 -20.96 -7.55 17.03
C PRO A 113 -19.87 -8.52 16.56
N LYS A 114 -19.57 -9.55 17.34
CA LYS A 114 -18.52 -10.52 17.02
C LYS A 114 -18.85 -11.35 15.78
N GLU A 115 -20.10 -11.83 15.64
CA GLU A 115 -20.51 -12.61 14.47
C GLU A 115 -20.50 -11.76 13.19
N VAL A 116 -20.94 -10.51 13.31
CA VAL A 116 -20.90 -9.57 12.18
C VAL A 116 -19.46 -9.27 11.78
N LEU A 117 -18.58 -8.97 12.73
CA LEU A 117 -17.17 -8.70 12.45
C LEU A 117 -16.44 -9.91 11.83
N ARG A 118 -16.82 -11.13 12.24
CA ARG A 118 -16.30 -12.38 11.67
C ARG A 118 -16.81 -12.63 10.24
N SER A 119 -18.04 -12.23 9.94
CA SER A 119 -18.64 -12.43 8.60
C SER A 119 -18.13 -11.48 7.54
N ILE A 120 -17.54 -10.34 7.92
CA ILE A 120 -17.03 -9.34 6.99
C ILE A 120 -15.61 -9.70 6.55
N PRO A 121 -15.36 -9.92 5.24
CA PRO A 121 -14.01 -10.09 4.72
C PRO A 121 -13.20 -8.79 4.86
N ALA A 122 -11.97 -8.88 5.35
CA ALA A 122 -11.11 -7.71 5.51
C ALA A 122 -10.77 -7.04 4.17
N SER A 123 -10.81 -7.80 3.07
CA SER A 123 -10.59 -7.29 1.71
C SER A 123 -11.58 -6.19 1.30
N MET A 124 -12.77 -6.13 1.91
CA MET A 124 -13.77 -5.09 1.67
C MET A 124 -13.51 -3.80 2.45
N ILE A 125 -12.62 -3.84 3.42
CA ILE A 125 -12.35 -2.72 4.32
C ILE A 125 -11.14 -1.93 3.80
N LYS A 126 -11.26 -0.60 3.82
CA LYS A 126 -10.17 0.32 3.48
C LYS A 126 -9.29 0.56 4.70
N LYS A 127 -9.91 0.94 5.80
CA LYS A 127 -9.22 1.26 7.06
C LYS A 127 -10.15 1.10 8.25
N VAL A 128 -9.56 0.98 9.43
CA VAL A 128 -10.23 1.08 10.71
C VAL A 128 -9.69 2.28 11.46
N GLU A 129 -10.56 3.09 12.01
CA GLU A 129 -10.21 4.25 12.82
C GLU A 129 -10.69 4.00 14.26
N VAL A 130 -9.77 4.08 15.21
CA VAL A 130 -10.07 4.04 16.65
C VAL A 130 -10.08 5.47 17.15
N ILE A 131 -11.24 5.99 17.47
CA ILE A 131 -11.45 7.36 17.93
C ILE A 131 -11.56 7.33 19.44
N THR A 132 -10.55 7.88 20.12
CA THR A 132 -10.45 7.89 21.58
C THR A 132 -11.05 9.17 22.19
N ASP A 133 -11.10 10.24 21.40
CA ASP A 133 -11.77 11.48 21.77
C ASP A 133 -12.79 11.87 20.70
N PRO A 134 -14.02 11.34 20.81
CA PRO A 134 -15.01 11.49 19.75
C PRO A 134 -15.59 12.91 19.59
N GLY A 135 -15.36 13.81 20.53
CA GLY A 135 -15.86 15.18 20.46
C GLY A 135 -17.34 15.31 20.09
N ALA A 136 -17.80 16.51 19.79
CA ALA A 136 -19.21 16.80 19.46
C ALA A 136 -19.67 16.27 18.08
N ARG A 137 -18.73 15.78 17.26
CA ARG A 137 -19.06 15.22 15.93
C ARG A 137 -19.77 13.87 16.00
N TYR A 138 -19.53 13.13 17.06
CA TYR A 138 -20.00 11.78 17.24
C TYR A 138 -20.97 11.71 18.41
N ASP A 139 -22.09 11.02 18.25
CA ASP A 139 -22.97 10.68 19.38
C ASP A 139 -22.32 9.56 20.21
N ALA A 140 -21.38 9.96 21.06
CA ALA A 140 -20.55 9.05 21.84
C ALA A 140 -20.85 9.12 23.35
N GLU A 141 -22.01 9.61 23.73
CA GLU A 141 -22.41 9.72 25.12
C GLU A 141 -22.36 8.35 25.81
N GLY A 142 -21.61 8.29 26.92
CA GLY A 142 -21.50 7.09 27.74
C GLY A 142 -20.59 5.99 27.22
N VAL A 143 -19.76 6.25 26.19
CA VAL A 143 -18.80 5.26 25.66
C VAL A 143 -17.36 5.74 25.73
N SER A 144 -16.42 4.81 25.85
CA SER A 144 -14.99 5.05 25.99
C SER A 144 -14.28 5.30 24.66
N GLY A 145 -14.99 5.16 23.53
CA GLY A 145 -14.43 5.36 22.21
C GLY A 145 -15.33 4.86 21.09
N ILE A 146 -14.92 5.12 19.87
CA ILE A 146 -15.62 4.69 18.66
C ILE A 146 -14.67 3.90 17.78
N LEU A 147 -15.15 2.75 17.31
CA LEU A 147 -14.51 1.95 16.28
C LEU A 147 -15.18 2.26 14.93
N ASN A 148 -14.57 3.09 14.10
CA ASN A 148 -15.11 3.44 12.80
C ASN A 148 -14.49 2.57 11.70
N ILE A 149 -15.31 1.77 11.05
CA ILE A 149 -14.94 0.86 9.98
C ILE A 149 -15.25 1.55 8.65
N VAL A 150 -14.21 1.82 7.85
CA VAL A 150 -14.35 2.46 6.55
C VAL A 150 -14.19 1.42 5.45
N THR A 151 -15.24 1.23 4.67
CA THR A 151 -15.26 0.26 3.57
C THR A 151 -14.69 0.83 2.28
N LYS A 152 -14.14 -0.03 1.42
CA LYS A 152 -13.72 0.36 0.06
C LYS A 152 -14.89 0.81 -0.81
N GLY A 153 -16.08 0.25 -0.57
CA GLY A 153 -17.29 0.53 -1.35
C GLY A 153 -17.86 1.94 -1.20
N ALA A 154 -17.39 2.74 -0.24
CA ALA A 154 -17.80 4.15 -0.15
C ALA A 154 -17.31 5.00 -1.34
N GLU A 155 -16.25 4.55 -2.01
CA GLU A 155 -15.63 5.24 -3.16
C GLU A 155 -15.70 4.41 -4.46
N PHE A 156 -16.28 3.20 -4.41
CA PHE A 156 -16.25 2.26 -5.53
C PHE A 156 -17.57 2.29 -6.30
N GLU A 157 -17.51 2.62 -7.58
CA GLU A 157 -18.59 2.37 -8.54
C GLU A 157 -18.32 1.03 -9.23
N GLY A 158 -19.20 0.06 -9.07
CA GLY A 158 -19.03 -1.24 -9.70
C GLY A 158 -19.76 -2.38 -8.99
N TYR A 159 -19.41 -3.59 -9.36
CA TYR A 159 -19.90 -4.81 -8.72
C TYR A 159 -18.76 -5.48 -7.93
N ASN A 160 -19.08 -6.00 -6.78
CA ASN A 160 -18.18 -6.85 -5.99
C ASN A 160 -18.92 -8.11 -5.61
N ALA A 161 -18.32 -9.27 -5.86
CA ALA A 161 -18.85 -10.55 -5.45
C ALA A 161 -17.74 -11.37 -4.81
N SER A 162 -18.02 -11.94 -3.64
CA SER A 162 -17.13 -12.90 -2.99
C SER A 162 -17.89 -14.17 -2.62
N ILE A 163 -17.23 -15.31 -2.81
CA ILE A 163 -17.73 -16.62 -2.41
C ILE A 163 -16.73 -17.20 -1.42
N ASN A 164 -17.18 -17.46 -0.21
CA ASN A 164 -16.41 -18.13 0.81
C ASN A 164 -16.90 -19.56 0.99
N THR A 165 -16.02 -20.52 0.80
CA THR A 165 -16.32 -21.93 1.04
C THR A 165 -15.45 -22.44 2.15
N THR A 166 -16.04 -22.84 3.25
CA THR A 166 -15.34 -23.49 4.36
C THR A 166 -15.73 -24.96 4.43
N VAL A 167 -14.74 -25.84 4.28
CA VAL A 167 -14.93 -27.28 4.41
C VAL A 167 -14.19 -27.75 5.67
N MET A 168 -14.95 -28.12 6.68
CA MET A 168 -14.48 -28.84 7.85
C MET A 168 -15.00 -30.27 7.82
N ASN A 169 -14.30 -31.20 8.45
CA ASN A 169 -14.66 -32.64 8.43
C ASN A 169 -16.13 -32.95 8.85
N LEU A 170 -16.75 -32.08 9.59
CA LEU A 170 -18.12 -32.26 10.09
C LEU A 170 -19.14 -31.25 9.52
N PHE A 171 -18.69 -30.11 9.02
CA PHE A 171 -19.56 -29.03 8.52
C PHE A 171 -19.07 -28.49 7.17
N LYS A 172 -20.01 -28.34 6.26
CA LYS A 172 -19.79 -27.64 4.99
C LYS A 172 -20.61 -26.36 5.02
N SER A 173 -19.96 -25.20 5.01
CA SER A 173 -20.64 -23.92 4.86
C SER A 173 -20.22 -23.25 3.57
N VAL A 174 -21.20 -22.77 2.82
CA VAL A 174 -20.98 -21.94 1.63
C VAL A 174 -21.66 -20.61 1.90
N GLY A 175 -20.87 -19.55 1.93
CA GLY A 175 -21.36 -18.19 2.05
C GLY A 175 -21.04 -17.41 0.79
N GLY A 176 -21.99 -16.63 0.29
CA GLY A 176 -21.77 -15.73 -0.84
C GLY A 176 -22.22 -14.32 -0.50
N PHE A 177 -21.46 -13.33 -0.92
CA PHE A 177 -21.79 -11.93 -0.79
C PHE A 177 -21.63 -11.23 -2.14
N ALA A 178 -22.65 -10.46 -2.55
CA ALA A 178 -22.59 -9.66 -3.77
C ALA A 178 -23.11 -8.25 -3.47
N THR A 179 -22.34 -7.25 -3.87
CA THR A 179 -22.75 -5.85 -3.79
C THR A 179 -22.70 -5.23 -5.18
N LEU A 180 -23.83 -4.62 -5.57
CA LEU A 180 -23.95 -3.81 -6.76
C LEU A 180 -24.11 -2.35 -6.36
N LYS A 181 -23.21 -1.48 -6.80
CA LYS A 181 -23.35 -0.04 -6.65
C LYS A 181 -23.30 0.60 -8.02
N TYR A 182 -24.42 1.19 -8.42
CA TYR A 182 -24.56 1.93 -9.68
C TYR A 182 -24.98 3.36 -9.39
N GLY A 183 -24.13 4.31 -9.80
CA GLY A 183 -24.42 5.72 -9.69
C GLY A 183 -24.12 6.35 -8.31
N ARG A 184 -24.05 7.67 -8.33
CA ARG A 184 -23.83 8.52 -7.15
C ARG A 184 -25.19 8.81 -6.50
N LEU A 185 -25.41 8.32 -5.28
CA LEU A 185 -26.50 8.76 -4.42
C LEU A 185 -26.11 10.03 -3.69
#